data_200868d701dc1e84ccb8907685ebcd45
#
_entry.id   200868d701dc1e84ccb8907685ebcd45
#
_cell.length_a   1.000
_cell.length_b   1.000
_cell.length_c   1.000
_cell.angle_alpha   90.00
_cell.angle_beta   90.00
_cell.angle_gamma   90.00
#
_symmetry.space_group_name_H-M   'P 1'
#
loop_
_entity.id
_entity.type
_entity.pdbx_description
1 polymer ?
#
loop_
_entity_poly.entity_id
_entity_poly.type
_entity_poly.pdbx_seq_one_letter_code
_entity_poly.pdbx_strand_id
1 'polypeptide(L)'
;MTLTTAIPAAALLWLIPQAATADPAAPTLKISENRRFLVTGEGKPFFYLGDTAWELFHRLNRAEAERYLQDRATKGFTVIQAVALAELDGLNDPNAYGHKPLREGDPTKPDVTDGPENDYWDHVDFIVKRANELGLTIAFLPTWGDKWKAETGPPTFTPENAGVYGQWLGQRYKNSSLIWVLGGDRSVENDGQRKTIQAMAAGLREGDGGAHLRTFHPPGGSGSSQWFHDEDWLDFNMRQNGHGISYGIQTKADYDRTPVKPVIDGEPIYEDHPISFKAAELGHSIASDVRRPLYWNLFSGALGHTYGHHSVWQMASAKHPPINNPLMTWYQAIEQPGASQMQHGRWLMESRPYQTFVPDQSLIQPEKVTTSVPGAGRYYFAAARAGDGSCAMVYVPAGRSFRVNLDKITGANAKAWWFNPRDGRAVLIGQFPTTGTQLFIPPAPGEALDGCWFWTMPRNHSPLPAGVNSQEVRVAGGLSQRSGAAPQYIFPSWCFPSSP
;
A
#
# COMPACT_ATOMS: atom_id res chain seq x y z
N MET A 1 10.51 48.25 -66.67
CA MET A 1 10.56 48.23 -65.19
C MET A 1 9.21 47.85 -64.67
N THR A 2 9.01 46.59 -64.42
CA THR A 2 7.77 46.02 -63.90
C THR A 2 8.07 45.45 -62.51
N LEU A 3 7.53 46.13 -61.50
CA LEU A 3 7.61 45.64 -60.11
C LEU A 3 6.53 44.52 -59.87
N THR A 4 6.98 43.37 -59.55
CA THR A 4 6.14 42.26 -59.04
C THR A 4 6.12 42.28 -57.51
N THR A 5 4.98 42.59 -56.93
CA THR A 5 4.74 42.52 -55.50
C THR A 5 4.35 41.08 -55.12
N ALA A 6 5.17 40.44 -54.29
CA ALA A 6 4.87 39.15 -53.69
C ALA A 6 3.99 39.32 -52.42
N ILE A 7 2.87 38.61 -52.38
CA ILE A 7 1.96 38.51 -51.21
C ILE A 7 2.44 37.35 -50.33
N PRO A 8 2.68 37.52 -49.03
CA PRO A 8 3.00 36.39 -48.16
C PRO A 8 1.75 35.58 -47.80
N ALA A 9 1.78 34.28 -48.01
CA ALA A 9 0.76 33.32 -47.56
C ALA A 9 0.80 33.21 -46.05
N ALA A 10 -0.28 33.64 -45.40
CA ALA A 10 -0.50 33.42 -43.98
C ALA A 10 -0.91 31.94 -43.76
N ALA A 11 -0.09 31.15 -43.10
CA ALA A 11 -0.43 29.82 -42.65
C ALA A 11 -1.41 29.90 -41.45
N LEU A 12 -2.67 29.50 -41.66
CA LEU A 12 -3.66 29.30 -40.60
C LEU A 12 -3.31 28.02 -39.84
N LEU A 13 -2.70 28.16 -38.66
CA LEU A 13 -2.57 27.08 -37.70
C LEU A 13 -3.94 26.80 -37.09
N TRP A 14 -4.57 25.68 -37.45
CA TRP A 14 -5.70 25.13 -36.79
C TRP A 14 -5.24 24.58 -35.44
N LEU A 15 -5.55 25.28 -34.36
CA LEU A 15 -5.53 24.75 -33.00
C LEU A 15 -6.64 23.70 -32.90
N ILE A 16 -6.28 22.42 -33.03
CA ILE A 16 -7.15 21.31 -32.65
C ILE A 16 -7.23 21.37 -31.11
N PRO A 17 -8.39 21.56 -30.50
CA PRO A 17 -8.50 21.43 -29.04
C PRO A 17 -8.17 19.97 -28.72
N GLN A 18 -7.05 19.74 -28.03
CA GLN A 18 -6.80 18.48 -27.36
C GLN A 18 -7.95 18.31 -26.35
N ALA A 19 -8.84 17.35 -26.61
CA ALA A 19 -9.80 16.92 -25.62
C ALA A 19 -8.98 16.50 -24.39
N ALA A 20 -9.12 17.24 -23.30
CA ALA A 20 -8.61 16.83 -22.02
C ALA A 20 -9.25 15.44 -21.75
N THR A 21 -8.44 14.40 -21.78
CA THR A 21 -8.86 13.09 -21.28
C THR A 21 -9.17 13.34 -19.81
N ALA A 22 -10.44 13.25 -19.45
CA ALA A 22 -10.84 13.31 -18.04
C ALA A 22 -10.00 12.27 -17.30
N ASP A 23 -9.34 12.65 -16.21
CA ASP A 23 -8.65 11.73 -15.35
C ASP A 23 -9.63 10.60 -14.99
N PRO A 24 -9.19 9.34 -15.02
CA PRO A 24 -10.09 8.23 -14.76
C PRO A 24 -10.64 8.36 -13.34
N ALA A 25 -11.95 8.53 -13.22
CA ALA A 25 -12.63 8.54 -11.93
C ALA A 25 -12.29 7.25 -11.16
N ALA A 26 -12.10 7.34 -9.84
CA ALA A 26 -11.80 6.19 -9.01
C ALA A 26 -12.91 5.12 -9.12
N PRO A 27 -12.57 3.83 -9.24
CA PRO A 27 -13.52 2.76 -9.56
C PRO A 27 -14.33 2.30 -8.34
N THR A 28 -15.51 1.73 -8.58
CA THR A 28 -16.13 0.81 -7.61
C THR A 28 -15.35 -0.49 -7.55
N LEU A 29 -15.25 -1.08 -6.36
CA LEU A 29 -14.40 -2.24 -6.12
C LEU A 29 -15.22 -3.49 -5.74
N LYS A 30 -14.73 -4.65 -6.14
CA LYS A 30 -15.27 -5.97 -5.81
C LYS A 30 -14.16 -6.93 -5.43
N ILE A 31 -14.52 -8.01 -4.72
CA ILE A 31 -13.62 -9.14 -4.50
C ILE A 31 -13.49 -9.95 -5.81
N SER A 32 -12.28 -10.36 -6.16
CA SER A 32 -11.98 -11.22 -7.29
C SER A 32 -12.64 -12.60 -7.15
N GLU A 33 -12.85 -13.32 -8.27
CA GLU A 33 -13.48 -14.63 -8.30
C GLU A 33 -12.74 -15.66 -7.40
N ASN A 34 -11.42 -15.64 -7.40
CA ASN A 34 -10.61 -16.52 -6.54
C ASN A 34 -10.57 -16.05 -5.06
N ARG A 35 -11.27 -14.97 -4.71
CA ARG A 35 -11.39 -14.40 -3.37
C ARG A 35 -10.03 -14.04 -2.71
N ARG A 36 -9.04 -13.65 -3.52
CA ARG A 36 -7.68 -13.30 -3.04
C ARG A 36 -7.30 -11.86 -3.28
N PHE A 37 -7.96 -11.18 -4.23
CA PHE A 37 -7.59 -9.84 -4.68
C PHE A 37 -8.82 -8.95 -4.85
N LEU A 38 -8.58 -7.69 -5.18
CA LEU A 38 -9.61 -6.73 -5.57
C LEU A 38 -9.64 -6.58 -7.09
N VAL A 39 -10.83 -6.31 -7.60
CA VAL A 39 -11.09 -5.94 -8.99
C VAL A 39 -12.01 -4.73 -9.03
N THR A 40 -11.94 -3.98 -10.13
CA THR A 40 -12.93 -2.92 -10.41
C THR A 40 -14.30 -3.52 -10.71
N GLY A 41 -15.34 -2.69 -10.72
CA GLY A 41 -16.68 -3.10 -11.13
C GLY A 41 -16.73 -3.78 -12.49
N GLU A 42 -15.78 -3.46 -13.40
CA GLU A 42 -15.59 -4.05 -14.72
C GLU A 42 -14.79 -5.37 -14.71
N GLY A 43 -14.31 -5.82 -13.54
CA GLY A 43 -13.49 -7.03 -13.39
C GLY A 43 -12.00 -6.86 -13.69
N LYS A 44 -11.50 -5.62 -13.89
CA LYS A 44 -10.08 -5.37 -14.06
C LYS A 44 -9.34 -5.46 -12.73
N PRO A 45 -8.08 -5.96 -12.71
CA PRO A 45 -7.25 -5.97 -11.51
C PRO A 45 -7.17 -4.59 -10.86
N PHE A 46 -7.36 -4.52 -9.54
CA PHE A 46 -7.11 -3.34 -8.74
C PHE A 46 -6.06 -3.65 -7.68
N PHE A 47 -4.91 -2.98 -7.78
CA PHE A 47 -3.86 -3.12 -6.79
C PHE A 47 -4.07 -2.09 -5.68
N TYR A 48 -4.32 -2.55 -4.46
CA TYR A 48 -4.43 -1.69 -3.29
C TYR A 48 -3.03 -1.23 -2.87
N LEU A 49 -2.65 -0.01 -3.21
CA LEU A 49 -1.49 0.67 -2.64
C LEU A 49 -1.99 1.85 -1.82
N GLY A 50 -2.08 1.65 -0.51
CA GLY A 50 -2.62 2.63 0.43
C GLY A 50 -1.58 3.53 1.04
N ASP A 51 -1.97 4.76 1.41
CA ASP A 51 -1.24 5.64 2.32
C ASP A 51 -2.12 5.99 3.54
N THR A 52 -1.48 6.17 4.69
CA THR A 52 -2.16 6.43 5.96
C THR A 52 -2.17 7.91 6.29
N ALA A 53 -3.37 8.49 6.38
CA ALA A 53 -3.62 9.89 6.67
C ALA A 53 -4.81 10.05 7.64
N TRP A 54 -4.67 9.52 8.88
CA TRP A 54 -5.77 9.44 9.84
C TRP A 54 -6.44 10.79 10.11
N GLU A 55 -5.66 11.88 10.15
CA GLU A 55 -6.11 13.23 10.45
C GLU A 55 -6.44 14.09 9.20
N LEU A 56 -6.56 13.49 8.03
CA LEU A 56 -6.75 14.21 6.76
C LEU A 56 -7.98 15.12 6.77
N PHE A 57 -9.13 14.62 7.19
CA PHE A 57 -10.38 15.38 7.23
C PHE A 57 -10.41 16.42 8.36
N HIS A 58 -9.70 16.14 9.43
CA HIS A 58 -9.72 16.93 10.66
C HIS A 58 -8.73 18.10 10.62
N ARG A 59 -7.47 17.84 10.18
CA ARG A 59 -6.37 18.80 10.37
C ARG A 59 -5.98 19.61 9.14
N LEU A 60 -6.21 19.11 7.93
CA LEU A 60 -5.82 19.83 6.72
C LEU A 60 -6.95 20.76 6.24
N ASN A 61 -6.60 21.94 5.74
CA ASN A 61 -7.50 22.74 4.92
C ASN A 61 -7.55 22.18 3.48
N ARG A 62 -8.44 22.69 2.63
CA ARG A 62 -8.64 22.19 1.25
C ARG A 62 -7.37 22.27 0.39
N ALA A 63 -6.60 23.35 0.50
CA ALA A 63 -5.36 23.50 -0.27
C ALA A 63 -4.27 22.54 0.19
N GLU A 64 -4.16 22.32 1.48
CA GLU A 64 -3.26 21.32 2.08
C GLU A 64 -3.66 19.90 1.69
N ALA A 65 -4.94 19.57 1.76
CA ALA A 65 -5.49 18.28 1.34
C ALA A 65 -5.26 18.02 -0.18
N GLU A 66 -5.51 19.03 -1.01
CA GLU A 66 -5.22 18.97 -2.45
C GLU A 66 -3.76 18.62 -2.72
N ARG A 67 -2.82 19.33 -2.07
CA ARG A 67 -1.38 19.07 -2.20
C ARG A 67 -1.04 17.62 -1.82
N TYR A 68 -1.57 17.14 -0.70
CA TYR A 68 -1.34 15.78 -0.23
C TYR A 68 -1.87 14.74 -1.22
N LEU A 69 -3.12 14.88 -1.66
CA LEU A 69 -3.75 13.95 -2.59
C LEU A 69 -3.05 13.90 -3.95
N GLN A 70 -2.65 15.05 -4.50
CA GLN A 70 -1.88 15.12 -5.75
C GLN A 70 -0.52 14.43 -5.63
N ASP A 71 0.19 14.66 -4.53
CA ASP A 71 1.47 13.99 -4.25
C ASP A 71 1.28 12.46 -4.26
N ARG A 72 0.28 11.96 -3.53
CA ARG A 72 0.03 10.52 -3.43
C ARG A 72 -0.40 9.90 -4.76
N ALA A 73 -1.27 10.56 -5.52
CA ALA A 73 -1.65 10.12 -6.87
C ALA A 73 -0.44 10.05 -7.80
N THR A 74 0.42 11.07 -7.78
CA THR A 74 1.66 11.13 -8.59
C THR A 74 2.65 10.01 -8.22
N LYS A 75 2.72 9.62 -6.96
CA LYS A 75 3.54 8.51 -6.46
C LYS A 75 2.90 7.13 -6.65
N GLY A 76 1.78 7.06 -7.38
CA GLY A 76 1.15 5.80 -7.76
C GLY A 76 0.34 5.12 -6.67
N PHE A 77 -0.02 5.82 -5.59
CA PHE A 77 -0.99 5.33 -4.64
C PHE A 77 -2.37 5.19 -5.29
N THR A 78 -3.18 4.28 -4.78
CA THR A 78 -4.53 4.00 -5.27
C THR A 78 -5.58 4.17 -4.17
N VAL A 79 -5.15 4.16 -2.91
CA VAL A 79 -6.01 4.25 -1.75
C VAL A 79 -5.44 5.21 -0.71
N ILE A 80 -6.31 6.00 -0.07
CA ILE A 80 -5.96 6.84 1.09
C ILE A 80 -6.82 6.40 2.27
N GLN A 81 -6.20 6.05 3.39
CA GLN A 81 -6.89 5.76 4.65
C GLN A 81 -7.09 7.05 5.44
N ALA A 82 -8.34 7.36 5.80
CA ALA A 82 -8.70 8.57 6.54
C ALA A 82 -9.88 8.33 7.50
N VAL A 83 -9.92 9.06 8.61
CA VAL A 83 -10.91 8.88 9.67
C VAL A 83 -11.84 10.09 9.76
N ALA A 84 -13.15 9.84 9.74
CA ALA A 84 -14.15 10.91 9.85
C ALA A 84 -14.20 11.48 11.27
N LEU A 85 -14.34 10.65 12.29
CA LEU A 85 -14.26 11.07 13.69
C LEU A 85 -12.86 10.70 14.21
N ALA A 86 -11.90 11.59 13.95
CA ALA A 86 -10.48 11.34 14.11
C ALA A 86 -10.04 11.01 15.54
N GLU A 87 -8.87 10.38 15.69
CA GLU A 87 -8.31 9.94 16.96
C GLU A 87 -8.01 11.13 17.88
N LEU A 88 -7.33 12.12 17.35
CA LEU A 88 -6.76 13.23 18.12
C LEU A 88 -7.83 14.29 18.43
N ASP A 89 -8.76 13.92 19.31
CA ASP A 89 -9.89 14.73 19.80
C ASP A 89 -10.85 15.23 18.70
N GLY A 90 -10.96 14.49 17.61
CA GLY A 90 -11.77 14.88 16.44
C GLY A 90 -13.27 15.05 16.68
N LEU A 91 -13.78 14.81 17.90
CA LEU A 91 -15.14 15.18 18.30
C LEU A 91 -15.24 16.61 18.84
N ASN A 92 -14.20 17.10 19.53
CA ASN A 92 -14.22 18.36 20.25
C ASN A 92 -13.33 19.43 19.62
N ASP A 93 -12.16 19.03 19.12
CA ASP A 93 -11.29 19.93 18.37
C ASP A 93 -11.88 20.09 16.94
N PRO A 94 -12.21 21.33 16.51
CA PRO A 94 -12.83 21.54 15.23
C PRO A 94 -11.84 21.33 14.08
N ASN A 95 -12.36 21.06 12.87
CA ASN A 95 -11.54 20.97 11.68
C ASN A 95 -10.88 22.32 11.33
N ALA A 96 -10.06 22.36 10.28
CA ALA A 96 -9.34 23.56 9.83
C ALA A 96 -10.22 24.79 9.53
N TYR A 97 -11.53 24.62 9.50
CA TYR A 97 -12.53 25.67 9.25
C TYR A 97 -13.38 26.01 10.48
N GLY A 98 -13.10 25.42 11.63
CA GLY A 98 -13.80 25.69 12.88
C GLY A 98 -15.09 24.88 13.08
N HIS A 99 -15.32 23.84 12.27
CA HIS A 99 -16.53 23.02 12.32
C HIS A 99 -16.28 21.70 13.06
N LYS A 100 -17.27 21.26 13.86
CA LYS A 100 -17.30 19.96 14.55
C LYS A 100 -18.17 18.96 13.77
N PRO A 101 -17.90 17.65 13.85
CA PRO A 101 -18.63 16.66 13.06
C PRO A 101 -20.04 16.36 13.56
N LEU A 102 -20.27 16.51 14.87
CA LEU A 102 -21.52 16.11 15.55
C LEU A 102 -22.05 17.22 16.44
N ARG A 103 -23.37 17.40 16.46
CA ARG A 103 -24.05 18.26 17.43
C ARG A 103 -24.01 17.60 18.79
N GLU A 104 -23.49 18.30 19.78
CA GLU A 104 -23.38 17.82 21.17
C GLU A 104 -22.65 16.48 21.31
N GLY A 105 -21.82 16.08 20.35
CA GLY A 105 -21.13 14.78 20.33
C GLY A 105 -22.04 13.57 20.10
N ASP A 106 -23.31 13.78 19.68
CA ASP A 106 -24.29 12.73 19.45
C ASP A 106 -24.14 12.14 18.01
N PRO A 107 -23.77 10.85 17.86
CA PRO A 107 -23.61 10.23 16.54
C PRO A 107 -24.89 10.20 15.69
N THR A 108 -26.06 10.31 16.31
CA THR A 108 -27.34 10.37 15.58
C THR A 108 -27.62 11.76 15.00
N LYS A 109 -26.77 12.75 15.31
CA LYS A 109 -26.92 14.13 14.92
C LYS A 109 -25.67 14.69 14.24
N PRO A 110 -25.30 14.21 13.05
CA PRO A 110 -24.24 14.85 12.26
C PRO A 110 -24.52 16.36 12.13
N ASP A 111 -23.51 17.18 12.35
CA ASP A 111 -23.65 18.62 12.28
C ASP A 111 -23.58 19.11 10.83
N VAL A 112 -24.73 19.07 10.16
CA VAL A 112 -24.92 19.47 8.77
C VAL A 112 -25.70 20.76 8.73
N THR A 113 -25.22 21.70 7.90
CA THR A 113 -25.86 23.01 7.61
C THR A 113 -26.12 23.12 6.12
N ASP A 114 -27.29 23.57 5.72
CA ASP A 114 -27.63 23.78 4.30
C ASP A 114 -26.67 24.77 3.64
N GLY A 115 -26.21 24.44 2.44
CA GLY A 115 -25.33 25.29 1.63
C GLY A 115 -23.93 24.65 1.48
N PRO A 116 -23.12 25.13 0.54
CA PRO A 116 -21.78 24.60 0.31
C PRO A 116 -20.77 25.21 1.28
N GLU A 117 -19.78 24.42 1.68
CA GLU A 117 -18.56 24.86 2.37
C GLU A 117 -18.78 25.49 3.75
N ASN A 118 -19.83 25.11 4.45
CA ASN A 118 -20.24 25.75 5.69
C ASN A 118 -20.35 24.82 6.91
N ASP A 119 -19.98 23.53 6.75
CA ASP A 119 -19.92 22.56 7.84
C ASP A 119 -18.74 21.57 7.72
N TYR A 120 -18.63 20.67 8.69
CA TYR A 120 -17.58 19.64 8.73
C TYR A 120 -17.67 18.68 7.55
N TRP A 121 -18.88 18.26 7.19
CA TRP A 121 -19.13 17.24 6.20
C TRP A 121 -18.95 17.74 4.77
N ASP A 122 -19.16 19.03 4.53
CA ASP A 122 -18.80 19.67 3.27
C ASP A 122 -17.30 19.62 3.00
N HIS A 123 -16.50 19.72 4.06
CA HIS A 123 -15.05 19.58 3.93
C HIS A 123 -14.65 18.12 3.64
N VAL A 124 -15.28 17.15 4.31
CA VAL A 124 -15.09 15.72 4.00
C VAL A 124 -15.51 15.40 2.58
N ASP A 125 -16.66 15.91 2.13
CA ASP A 125 -17.15 15.73 0.76
C ASP A 125 -16.18 16.27 -0.28
N PHE A 126 -15.62 17.46 -0.04
CA PHE A 126 -14.59 18.04 -0.91
C PHE A 126 -13.39 17.09 -1.05
N ILE A 127 -12.88 16.57 0.05
CA ILE A 127 -11.69 15.68 0.05
C ILE A 127 -12.02 14.35 -0.64
N VAL A 128 -13.15 13.73 -0.32
CA VAL A 128 -13.58 12.46 -0.95
C VAL A 128 -13.74 12.64 -2.46
N LYS A 129 -14.46 13.69 -2.87
CA LYS A 129 -14.65 14.01 -4.28
C LYS A 129 -13.31 14.22 -4.98
N ARG A 130 -12.44 15.02 -4.39
CA ARG A 130 -11.14 15.35 -4.99
C ARG A 130 -10.23 14.13 -5.09
N ALA A 131 -10.20 13.27 -4.08
CA ALA A 131 -9.48 12.00 -4.14
C ALA A 131 -9.99 11.13 -5.31
N ASN A 132 -11.31 10.99 -5.45
CA ASN A 132 -11.90 10.20 -6.53
C ASN A 132 -11.62 10.79 -7.92
N GLU A 133 -11.60 12.11 -8.08
CA GLU A 133 -11.19 12.78 -9.33
C GLU A 133 -9.72 12.48 -9.70
N LEU A 134 -8.85 12.31 -8.71
CA LEU A 134 -7.44 11.93 -8.88
C LEU A 134 -7.23 10.40 -9.03
N GLY A 135 -8.30 9.62 -9.13
CA GLY A 135 -8.23 8.16 -9.22
C GLY A 135 -7.94 7.44 -7.90
N LEU A 136 -8.01 8.15 -6.76
CA LEU A 136 -7.79 7.59 -5.43
C LEU A 136 -9.11 7.14 -4.80
N THR A 137 -9.15 5.91 -4.30
CA THR A 137 -10.23 5.39 -3.46
C THR A 137 -9.99 5.80 -2.00
N ILE A 138 -11.01 6.19 -1.26
CA ILE A 138 -10.85 6.44 0.18
C ILE A 138 -11.17 5.17 0.97
N ALA A 139 -10.20 4.66 1.74
CA ALA A 139 -10.45 3.72 2.80
C ALA A 139 -10.93 4.52 4.03
N PHE A 140 -12.25 4.62 4.14
CA PHE A 140 -12.95 5.55 5.01
C PHE A 140 -13.25 4.89 6.36
N LEU A 141 -12.64 5.39 7.44
CA LEU A 141 -12.99 5.00 8.80
C LEU A 141 -14.11 5.92 9.31
N PRO A 142 -15.31 5.38 9.63
CA PRO A 142 -16.40 6.17 10.22
C PRO A 142 -15.99 6.84 11.52
N THR A 143 -15.18 6.16 12.33
CA THR A 143 -14.70 6.64 13.62
C THR A 143 -13.42 5.91 14.01
N TRP A 144 -12.63 6.52 14.89
CA TRP A 144 -11.55 5.82 15.58
C TRP A 144 -12.06 5.00 16.76
N GLY A 145 -11.25 4.05 17.23
CA GLY A 145 -11.66 3.04 18.18
C GLY A 145 -11.96 3.53 19.60
N ASP A 146 -11.36 4.62 20.03
CA ASP A 146 -11.59 5.25 21.35
C ASP A 146 -13.06 5.66 21.57
N LYS A 147 -13.83 5.81 20.50
CA LYS A 147 -15.22 6.26 20.55
C LYS A 147 -16.24 5.13 20.74
N TRP A 148 -15.89 3.89 20.34
CA TRP A 148 -16.71 2.71 20.64
C TRP A 148 -16.10 1.83 21.77
N LYS A 149 -14.84 2.08 22.12
CA LYS A 149 -14.14 1.50 23.27
C LYS A 149 -13.47 2.61 24.07
N ALA A 150 -14.25 3.31 24.88
CA ALA A 150 -13.72 4.37 25.74
C ALA A 150 -12.80 3.79 26.82
N GLU A 151 -11.71 4.48 27.12
CA GLU A 151 -10.82 4.14 28.23
C GLU A 151 -11.44 4.52 29.59
N THR A 152 -12.24 5.58 29.60
CA THR A 152 -12.95 6.08 30.79
C THR A 152 -14.36 6.54 30.40
N GLY A 153 -15.33 6.32 31.28
CA GLY A 153 -16.72 6.70 31.03
C GLY A 153 -17.46 5.83 30.01
N PRO A 154 -18.67 6.23 29.63
CA PRO A 154 -19.43 5.53 28.60
C PRO A 154 -18.84 5.81 27.20
N PRO A 155 -18.87 4.83 26.28
CA PRO A 155 -18.45 5.08 24.92
C PRO A 155 -19.43 6.01 24.19
N THR A 156 -18.95 6.76 23.20
CA THR A 156 -19.77 7.59 22.32
C THR A 156 -20.71 6.74 21.46
N PHE A 157 -20.20 5.59 20.97
CA PHE A 157 -20.99 4.66 20.18
C PHE A 157 -21.54 3.49 21.00
N THR A 158 -22.84 3.26 20.83
CA THR A 158 -23.57 2.06 21.26
C THR A 158 -24.10 1.32 20.02
N PRO A 159 -24.61 0.08 20.14
CA PRO A 159 -25.24 -0.59 19.00
C PRO A 159 -26.35 0.21 18.33
N GLU A 160 -27.14 0.94 19.12
CA GLU A 160 -28.30 1.68 18.64
C GLU A 160 -27.90 2.89 17.77
N ASN A 161 -26.98 3.73 18.26
CA ASN A 161 -26.58 4.94 17.55
C ASN A 161 -25.54 4.64 16.43
N ALA A 162 -24.76 3.58 16.56
CA ALA A 162 -23.80 3.15 15.54
C ALA A 162 -24.49 2.76 14.21
N GLY A 163 -25.64 2.08 14.30
CA GLY A 163 -26.46 1.75 13.12
C GLY A 163 -26.99 3.00 12.41
N VAL A 164 -27.53 3.96 13.19
CA VAL A 164 -28.05 5.22 12.64
C VAL A 164 -26.95 6.04 11.96
N TYR A 165 -25.82 6.22 12.62
CA TYR A 165 -24.67 6.93 12.05
C TYR A 165 -24.12 6.24 10.78
N GLY A 166 -23.99 4.91 10.82
CA GLY A 166 -23.56 4.12 9.67
C GLY A 166 -24.50 4.26 8.49
N GLN A 167 -25.82 4.20 8.70
CA GLN A 167 -26.81 4.37 7.64
C GLN A 167 -26.72 5.77 7.01
N TRP A 168 -26.57 6.79 7.82
CA TRP A 168 -26.41 8.17 7.33
C TRP A 168 -25.13 8.33 6.49
N LEU A 169 -23.97 7.81 6.96
CA LEU A 169 -22.74 7.84 6.19
C LEU A 169 -22.85 7.05 4.89
N GLY A 170 -23.41 5.84 4.96
CA GLY A 170 -23.62 5.00 3.78
C GLY A 170 -24.43 5.71 2.73
N GLN A 171 -25.51 6.39 3.11
CA GLN A 171 -26.33 7.18 2.20
C GLN A 171 -25.59 8.37 1.60
N ARG A 172 -24.78 9.10 2.41
CA ARG A 172 -24.05 10.27 1.95
C ARG A 172 -23.02 9.93 0.89
N TYR A 173 -22.30 8.82 1.07
CA TYR A 173 -21.17 8.44 0.21
C TYR A 173 -21.45 7.28 -0.76
N LYS A 174 -22.70 6.85 -0.93
CA LYS A 174 -23.08 5.70 -1.77
C LYS A 174 -22.58 5.74 -3.22
N ASN A 175 -22.35 6.93 -3.76
CA ASN A 175 -21.89 7.16 -5.13
C ASN A 175 -20.39 7.48 -5.24
N SER A 176 -19.65 7.48 -4.12
CA SER A 176 -18.22 7.73 -4.08
C SER A 176 -17.43 6.44 -4.23
N SER A 177 -16.19 6.50 -4.68
CA SER A 177 -15.28 5.35 -4.62
C SER A 177 -14.63 5.28 -3.25
N LEU A 178 -15.05 4.32 -2.44
CA LEU A 178 -14.49 4.11 -1.11
C LEU A 178 -14.57 2.64 -0.66
N ILE A 179 -13.89 2.35 0.44
CA ILE A 179 -13.94 1.11 1.21
C ILE A 179 -14.24 1.50 2.65
N TRP A 180 -15.23 0.89 3.27
CA TRP A 180 -15.50 1.11 4.69
C TRP A 180 -14.53 0.32 5.56
N VAL A 181 -13.86 1.01 6.48
CA VAL A 181 -12.92 0.40 7.41
C VAL A 181 -13.42 0.66 8.83
N LEU A 182 -14.00 -0.34 9.45
CA LEU A 182 -14.48 -0.24 10.83
C LEU A 182 -13.33 -0.40 11.82
N GLY A 183 -13.54 -0.13 13.09
CA GLY A 183 -12.54 -0.36 14.13
C GLY A 183 -11.74 0.89 14.51
N GLY A 184 -10.45 0.91 14.22
CA GLY A 184 -9.51 2.00 14.59
C GLY A 184 -8.68 1.67 15.83
N ASP A 185 -7.68 0.80 15.66
CA ASP A 185 -6.61 0.49 16.63
C ASP A 185 -7.08 0.02 18.02
N ARG A 186 -8.23 -0.64 18.10
CA ARG A 186 -8.73 -1.19 19.38
C ARG A 186 -9.21 -2.62 19.22
N SER A 187 -8.95 -3.43 20.25
CA SER A 187 -9.42 -4.82 20.36
C SER A 187 -10.90 -4.86 20.77
N VAL A 188 -11.62 -5.86 20.26
CA VAL A 188 -12.98 -6.18 20.71
C VAL A 188 -12.89 -7.14 21.88
N GLU A 189 -13.35 -6.72 23.07
CA GLU A 189 -13.18 -7.45 24.33
C GLU A 189 -14.49 -8.01 24.88
N ASN A 190 -15.63 -7.52 24.40
CA ASN A 190 -16.94 -7.94 24.87
C ASN A 190 -18.03 -7.87 23.79
N ASP A 191 -19.19 -8.46 24.09
CA ASP A 191 -20.31 -8.53 23.16
C ASP A 191 -20.92 -7.16 22.82
N GLY A 192 -20.89 -6.21 23.75
CA GLY A 192 -21.38 -4.84 23.50
C GLY A 192 -20.57 -4.16 22.39
N GLN A 193 -19.25 -4.20 22.51
CA GLN A 193 -18.33 -3.67 21.48
C GLN A 193 -18.52 -4.38 20.15
N ARG A 194 -18.63 -5.73 20.16
CA ARG A 194 -18.90 -6.51 18.94
C ARG A 194 -20.21 -6.07 18.27
N LYS A 195 -21.28 -5.94 19.03
CA LYS A 195 -22.59 -5.49 18.53
C LYS A 195 -22.54 -4.06 17.97
N THR A 196 -21.77 -3.17 18.59
CA THR A 196 -21.58 -1.80 18.08
C THR A 196 -20.93 -1.83 16.69
N ILE A 197 -19.86 -2.61 16.49
CA ILE A 197 -19.21 -2.76 15.18
C ILE A 197 -20.15 -3.41 14.15
N GLN A 198 -20.88 -4.47 14.54
CA GLN A 198 -21.86 -5.12 13.65
C GLN A 198 -23.00 -4.18 13.25
N ALA A 199 -23.50 -3.37 14.20
CA ALA A 199 -24.55 -2.37 13.92
C ALA A 199 -24.03 -1.28 12.96
N MET A 200 -22.81 -0.80 13.16
CA MET A 200 -22.17 0.14 12.22
C MET A 200 -22.07 -0.46 10.81
N ALA A 201 -21.59 -1.71 10.70
CA ALA A 201 -21.46 -2.40 9.42
C ALA A 201 -22.82 -2.60 8.71
N ALA A 202 -23.85 -2.93 9.49
CA ALA A 202 -25.21 -3.09 8.98
C ALA A 202 -25.79 -1.76 8.51
N GLY A 203 -25.61 -0.69 9.29
CA GLY A 203 -26.06 0.65 8.91
C GLY A 203 -25.39 1.16 7.65
N LEU A 204 -24.08 1.02 7.52
CA LEU A 204 -23.35 1.38 6.30
C LEU A 204 -23.91 0.66 5.07
N ARG A 205 -24.14 -0.67 5.20
CA ARG A 205 -24.73 -1.47 4.12
C ARG A 205 -26.14 -1.03 3.76
N GLU A 206 -26.96 -0.69 4.74
CA GLU A 206 -28.31 -0.20 4.50
C GLU A 206 -28.28 1.14 3.77
N GLY A 207 -27.40 2.05 4.20
CA GLY A 207 -27.28 3.37 3.61
C GLY A 207 -26.75 3.37 2.18
N ASP A 208 -25.72 2.58 1.89
CA ASP A 208 -25.08 2.53 0.56
C ASP A 208 -25.69 1.46 -0.37
N GLY A 209 -26.64 0.67 0.13
CA GLY A 209 -27.22 -0.44 -0.64
C GLY A 209 -26.26 -1.62 -0.87
N GLY A 210 -25.18 -1.71 -0.09
CA GLY A 210 -24.14 -2.74 -0.23
C GLY A 210 -23.16 -2.48 -1.37
N ALA A 211 -23.02 -1.22 -1.80
CA ALA A 211 -22.16 -0.83 -2.92
C ALA A 211 -20.66 -0.95 -2.61
N HIS A 212 -20.26 -0.85 -1.33
CA HIS A 212 -18.87 -0.77 -0.93
C HIS A 212 -18.41 -1.97 -0.11
N LEU A 213 -17.12 -2.32 -0.29
CA LEU A 213 -16.44 -3.32 0.53
C LEU A 213 -16.25 -2.83 1.97
N ARG A 214 -16.22 -3.78 2.91
CA ARG A 214 -16.05 -3.51 4.34
C ARG A 214 -14.96 -4.37 4.94
N THR A 215 -14.17 -3.77 5.82
CA THR A 215 -13.16 -4.45 6.61
C THR A 215 -13.11 -3.85 8.02
N PHE A 216 -12.19 -4.33 8.85
CA PHE A 216 -12.02 -3.87 10.23
C PHE A 216 -10.53 -3.66 10.52
N HIS A 217 -10.19 -2.46 10.99
CA HIS A 217 -8.83 -2.09 11.41
C HIS A 217 -8.60 -2.53 12.86
N PRO A 218 -7.75 -3.56 13.09
CA PRO A 218 -7.48 -4.10 14.43
C PRO A 218 -6.39 -3.31 15.17
N PRO A 219 -6.10 -3.61 16.44
CA PRO A 219 -4.93 -3.07 17.14
C PRO A 219 -3.62 -3.72 16.69
N GLY A 220 -2.50 -3.09 17.04
CA GLY A 220 -1.15 -3.54 16.72
C GLY A 220 -0.87 -5.01 17.05
N GLY A 221 -0.22 -5.71 16.12
CA GLY A 221 0.09 -7.13 16.23
C GLY A 221 -1.08 -8.07 15.94
N SER A 222 -2.27 -7.56 15.58
CA SER A 222 -3.51 -8.31 15.40
C SER A 222 -4.01 -8.31 13.96
N GLY A 223 -5.06 -9.09 13.71
CA GLY A 223 -5.82 -9.11 12.46
C GLY A 223 -7.31 -9.10 12.72
N SER A 224 -8.10 -8.49 11.85
CA SER A 224 -9.57 -8.50 11.89
C SER A 224 -10.15 -9.92 11.99
N SER A 225 -9.40 -10.87 11.46
CA SER A 225 -9.72 -12.30 11.49
C SER A 225 -9.89 -12.88 12.89
N GLN A 226 -9.31 -12.26 13.91
CA GLN A 226 -9.46 -12.70 15.30
C GLN A 226 -10.89 -12.54 15.84
N TRP A 227 -11.64 -11.58 15.27
CA TRP A 227 -12.98 -11.25 15.76
C TRP A 227 -14.08 -11.48 14.74
N PHE A 228 -13.79 -11.26 13.45
CA PHE A 228 -14.83 -11.10 12.42
C PHE A 228 -14.61 -11.93 11.15
N HIS A 229 -13.68 -12.90 11.16
CA HIS A 229 -13.37 -13.68 9.94
C HIS A 229 -14.61 -14.35 9.33
N ASP A 230 -15.48 -14.90 10.17
CA ASP A 230 -16.66 -15.66 9.76
C ASP A 230 -17.90 -14.78 9.52
N GLU A 231 -17.78 -13.47 9.77
CA GLU A 231 -18.88 -12.54 9.56
C GLU A 231 -19.08 -12.24 8.06
N ASP A 232 -20.32 -12.27 7.61
CA ASP A 232 -20.67 -12.01 6.20
C ASP A 232 -20.39 -10.58 5.75
N TRP A 233 -20.39 -9.64 6.70
CA TRP A 233 -20.11 -8.24 6.39
C TRP A 233 -18.63 -7.95 6.16
N LEU A 234 -17.71 -8.77 6.67
CA LEU A 234 -16.26 -8.60 6.49
C LEU A 234 -15.85 -9.17 5.12
N ASP A 235 -15.61 -8.30 4.16
CA ASP A 235 -15.26 -8.70 2.80
C ASP A 235 -13.81 -9.18 2.67
N PHE A 236 -12.88 -8.58 3.42
CA PHE A 236 -11.47 -8.99 3.47
C PHE A 236 -10.86 -8.74 4.86
N ASN A 237 -9.83 -9.51 5.19
CA ASN A 237 -9.10 -9.33 6.44
C ASN A 237 -8.10 -8.17 6.33
N MET A 238 -8.05 -7.35 7.37
CA MET A 238 -7.02 -6.34 7.55
C MET A 238 -6.19 -6.67 8.79
N ARG A 239 -4.90 -6.58 8.67
CA ARG A 239 -3.94 -6.68 9.76
C ARG A 239 -3.41 -5.32 10.12
N GLN A 240 -2.93 -5.19 11.36
CA GLN A 240 -2.00 -4.15 11.78
C GLN A 240 -0.75 -4.87 12.32
N ASN A 241 0.29 -5.01 11.50
CA ASN A 241 1.53 -5.65 11.95
C ASN A 241 2.33 -4.72 12.87
N GLY A 242 2.06 -3.42 12.84
CA GLY A 242 2.57 -2.42 13.78
C GLY A 242 4.01 -1.99 13.51
N HIS A 243 4.58 -1.22 14.43
CA HIS A 243 5.78 -0.42 14.22
C HIS A 243 7.10 -1.09 14.66
N GLY A 244 7.19 -2.39 14.61
CA GLY A 244 8.45 -3.13 14.78
C GLY A 244 9.07 -3.50 13.40
N ILE A 245 10.20 -4.22 13.40
CA ILE A 245 10.96 -4.56 12.19
C ILE A 245 11.02 -6.06 11.86
N SER A 246 10.16 -6.88 12.47
CA SER A 246 10.21 -8.35 12.28
C SER A 246 8.83 -8.90 11.93
N TYR A 247 8.61 -9.16 10.62
CA TYR A 247 7.28 -9.57 10.20
C TYR A 247 7.24 -10.45 9.00
N GLY A 248 6.42 -10.73 8.22
CA GLY A 248 6.33 -11.52 7.01
C GLY A 248 5.45 -12.75 7.12
N ILE A 249 5.26 -13.30 8.33
CA ILE A 249 4.58 -14.58 8.51
C ILE A 249 3.09 -14.40 8.84
N GLN A 250 2.68 -13.30 9.51
CA GLN A 250 1.31 -13.11 9.99
C GLN A 250 0.30 -12.97 8.84
N THR A 251 0.65 -12.29 7.75
CA THR A 251 -0.20 -12.17 6.56
C THR A 251 -0.53 -13.54 5.96
N LYS A 252 0.44 -14.45 5.92
CA LYS A 252 0.25 -15.83 5.44
C LYS A 252 -0.75 -16.60 6.28
N ALA A 253 -0.77 -16.40 7.60
CA ALA A 253 -1.72 -17.06 8.49
C ALA A 253 -3.17 -16.68 8.17
N ASP A 254 -3.44 -15.42 7.85
CA ASP A 254 -4.77 -14.99 7.42
C ASP A 254 -5.10 -15.41 5.97
N TYR A 255 -4.08 -15.45 5.10
CA TYR A 255 -4.22 -15.99 3.75
C TYR A 255 -4.69 -17.45 3.75
N ASP A 256 -4.22 -18.28 4.68
CA ASP A 256 -4.53 -19.71 4.76
C ASP A 256 -5.87 -20.02 5.44
N ARG A 257 -6.57 -19.01 5.97
CA ARG A 257 -7.88 -19.22 6.63
C ARG A 257 -8.99 -19.66 5.68
N THR A 258 -9.97 -20.34 6.26
CA THR A 258 -11.23 -20.72 5.61
C THR A 258 -12.38 -20.15 6.42
N PRO A 259 -13.42 -19.55 5.80
CA PRO A 259 -13.57 -19.32 4.35
C PRO A 259 -12.49 -18.40 3.78
N VAL A 260 -12.15 -18.59 2.50
CA VAL A 260 -11.13 -17.77 1.84
C VAL A 260 -11.59 -16.31 1.77
N LYS A 261 -10.78 -15.40 2.33
CA LYS A 261 -10.95 -13.95 2.19
C LYS A 261 -9.60 -13.33 1.79
N PRO A 262 -9.59 -12.25 1.01
CA PRO A 262 -8.35 -11.49 0.78
C PRO A 262 -7.79 -10.95 2.09
N VAL A 263 -6.51 -10.63 2.12
CA VAL A 263 -5.84 -10.06 3.29
C VAL A 263 -4.96 -8.88 2.90
N ILE A 264 -4.90 -7.87 3.76
CA ILE A 264 -3.98 -6.73 3.65
C ILE A 264 -3.36 -6.40 5.00
N ASP A 265 -2.16 -5.82 4.98
CA ASP A 265 -1.59 -5.12 6.13
C ASP A 265 -1.97 -3.64 6.03
N GLY A 266 -2.94 -3.21 6.83
CA GLY A 266 -3.47 -1.85 6.83
C GLY A 266 -2.62 -0.87 7.63
N GLU A 267 -1.75 -1.38 8.52
CA GLU A 267 -0.84 -0.55 9.30
C GLU A 267 0.46 -1.30 9.63
N PRO A 268 1.39 -1.37 8.67
CA PRO A 268 2.77 -1.81 8.92
C PRO A 268 3.58 -0.70 9.60
N ILE A 269 4.88 -0.93 9.80
CA ILE A 269 5.78 0.11 10.27
C ILE A 269 5.74 1.33 9.35
N TYR A 270 5.60 2.52 9.92
CA TYR A 270 5.67 3.79 9.19
C TYR A 270 7.11 4.27 9.02
N GLU A 271 7.41 5.00 7.94
CA GLU A 271 8.68 5.70 7.77
C GLU A 271 8.83 6.79 8.84
N ASP A 272 10.03 7.00 9.33
CA ASP A 272 10.38 7.92 10.44
C ASP A 272 9.65 7.65 11.78
N HIS A 273 9.05 6.49 11.94
CA HIS A 273 8.43 6.12 13.23
C HIS A 273 9.50 5.62 14.21
N PRO A 274 9.42 5.98 15.50
CA PRO A 274 10.24 5.35 16.53
C PRO A 274 10.03 3.82 16.50
N ILE A 275 11.06 3.06 16.14
CA ILE A 275 10.96 1.60 16.04
C ILE A 275 10.49 1.02 17.37
N SER A 276 9.34 0.32 17.35
CA SER A 276 8.70 -0.24 18.55
C SER A 276 8.45 0.79 19.66
N PHE A 277 8.25 2.08 19.30
CA PHE A 277 8.11 3.22 20.21
C PHE A 277 9.35 3.48 21.09
N LYS A 278 10.53 3.01 20.68
CA LYS A 278 11.80 3.07 21.44
C LYS A 278 12.87 3.87 20.70
N ALA A 279 12.61 5.13 20.39
CA ALA A 279 13.52 5.97 19.62
C ALA A 279 14.96 6.03 20.19
N ALA A 280 15.10 6.13 21.51
CA ALA A 280 16.40 6.21 22.17
C ALA A 280 17.22 4.90 22.05
N GLU A 281 16.57 3.74 21.94
CA GLU A 281 17.24 2.43 21.88
C GLU A 281 17.43 1.95 20.44
N LEU A 282 16.40 2.15 19.59
CA LEU A 282 16.29 1.54 18.28
C LEU A 282 16.29 2.55 17.12
N GLY A 283 16.24 3.85 17.44
CA GLY A 283 16.14 4.90 16.43
C GLY A 283 14.78 4.93 15.74
N HIS A 284 14.75 5.54 14.57
CA HIS A 284 13.58 5.65 13.72
C HIS A 284 13.73 4.76 12.48
N SER A 285 12.63 4.30 11.95
CA SER A 285 12.56 3.52 10.71
C SER A 285 12.92 4.38 9.51
N ILE A 286 13.51 3.76 8.51
CA ILE A 286 13.92 4.41 7.26
C ILE A 286 13.25 3.71 6.05
N ALA A 287 13.44 4.25 4.85
CA ALA A 287 12.85 3.75 3.63
C ALA A 287 13.02 2.23 3.41
N SER A 288 14.15 1.63 3.80
CA SER A 288 14.34 0.17 3.70
C SER A 288 13.46 -0.60 4.69
N ASP A 289 13.12 -0.01 5.84
CA ASP A 289 12.27 -0.66 6.83
C ASP A 289 10.82 -0.73 6.37
N VAL A 290 10.32 0.27 5.65
CA VAL A 290 8.96 0.27 5.07
C VAL A 290 8.87 -0.51 3.77
N ARG A 291 9.98 -0.65 3.00
CA ARG A 291 9.97 -1.50 1.80
C ARG A 291 9.87 -2.99 2.12
N ARG A 292 10.50 -3.45 3.20
CA ARG A 292 10.47 -4.88 3.56
C ARG A 292 9.05 -5.42 3.75
N PRO A 293 8.19 -4.80 4.57
CA PRO A 293 6.80 -5.24 4.72
C PRO A 293 6.02 -5.27 3.41
N LEU A 294 6.24 -4.31 2.49
CA LEU A 294 5.61 -4.33 1.18
C LEU A 294 5.83 -5.68 0.47
N TYR A 295 7.08 -6.08 0.27
CA TYR A 295 7.38 -7.31 -0.46
C TYR A 295 7.06 -8.57 0.34
N TRP A 296 7.24 -8.54 1.67
CA TRP A 296 6.85 -9.65 2.53
C TRP A 296 5.35 -9.92 2.48
N ASN A 297 4.54 -8.87 2.56
CA ASN A 297 3.09 -8.97 2.50
C ASN A 297 2.63 -9.47 1.12
N LEU A 298 3.14 -8.89 0.05
CA LEU A 298 2.77 -9.28 -1.32
C LEU A 298 3.11 -10.74 -1.60
N PHE A 299 4.30 -11.20 -1.24
CA PHE A 299 4.73 -12.58 -1.49
C PHE A 299 4.20 -13.57 -0.44
N SER A 300 3.54 -13.08 0.60
CA SER A 300 2.74 -13.88 1.54
C SER A 300 1.25 -13.93 1.16
N GLY A 301 0.85 -13.37 0.03
CA GLY A 301 -0.49 -13.46 -0.54
C GLY A 301 -1.40 -12.28 -0.21
N ALA A 302 -0.87 -11.15 0.22
CA ALA A 302 -1.67 -9.93 0.41
C ALA A 302 -2.22 -9.40 -0.93
N LEU A 303 -3.43 -8.83 -0.88
CA LEU A 303 -4.08 -8.18 -2.02
C LEU A 303 -3.40 -6.87 -2.46
N GLY A 304 -2.53 -6.34 -1.62
CA GLY A 304 -1.82 -5.08 -1.76
C GLY A 304 -1.02 -4.75 -0.51
N HIS A 305 -0.78 -3.46 -0.28
CA HIS A 305 -0.01 -2.99 0.87
C HIS A 305 -0.41 -1.56 1.24
N THR A 306 -0.26 -1.20 2.51
CA THR A 306 -0.41 0.17 2.99
C THR A 306 0.94 0.70 3.44
N TYR A 307 1.27 1.90 3.02
CA TYR A 307 2.40 2.68 3.51
C TYR A 307 1.90 3.69 4.55
N GLY A 308 2.77 4.12 5.44
CA GLY A 308 2.55 5.25 6.31
C GLY A 308 3.85 5.98 6.62
N HIS A 309 3.73 7.23 7.04
CA HIS A 309 4.83 8.04 7.54
C HIS A 309 4.44 8.68 8.86
N HIS A 310 5.36 8.68 9.84
CA HIS A 310 5.06 9.12 11.20
C HIS A 310 4.52 10.54 11.30
N SER A 311 5.03 11.46 10.49
CA SER A 311 4.53 12.83 10.44
C SER A 311 3.25 13.00 9.61
N VAL A 312 2.99 12.10 8.63
CA VAL A 312 1.84 12.22 7.72
C VAL A 312 0.56 11.73 8.35
N TRP A 313 0.56 10.58 9.05
CA TRP A 313 -0.68 10.06 9.63
C TRP A 313 -1.36 11.06 10.56
N GLN A 314 -0.57 11.84 11.32
CA GLN A 314 -1.03 12.85 12.26
C GLN A 314 -1.05 14.28 11.69
N MET A 315 -0.69 14.48 10.42
CA MET A 315 -0.53 15.79 9.78
C MET A 315 0.31 16.75 10.64
N ALA A 316 1.48 16.26 11.09
CA ALA A 316 2.37 16.99 12.01
C ALA A 316 2.75 18.36 11.46
N SER A 317 2.48 19.41 12.22
CA SER A 317 2.77 20.80 11.86
C SER A 317 2.91 21.66 13.12
N ALA A 318 3.29 22.91 12.96
CA ALA A 318 3.33 23.84 14.08
C ALA A 318 1.95 24.18 14.67
N LYS A 319 0.85 23.82 13.98
CA LYS A 319 -0.52 24.11 14.41
C LYS A 319 -1.05 23.14 15.47
N HIS A 320 -0.50 21.93 15.51
CA HIS A 320 -1.02 20.84 16.34
C HIS A 320 0.10 20.24 17.20
N PRO A 321 -0.18 19.85 18.47
CA PRO A 321 0.79 19.14 19.30
C PRO A 321 1.26 17.86 18.60
N PRO A 322 2.58 17.60 18.57
CA PRO A 322 3.11 16.39 17.94
C PRO A 322 2.88 15.15 18.84
N ILE A 323 2.61 14.01 18.21
CA ILE A 323 2.51 12.72 18.87
C ILE A 323 3.79 11.92 18.64
N ASN A 324 4.41 11.39 19.71
CA ASN A 324 5.62 10.58 19.65
C ASN A 324 6.81 11.21 18.90
N ASN A 325 6.97 12.54 19.00
CA ASN A 325 8.11 13.31 18.48
C ASN A 325 8.42 13.06 16.99
N PRO A 326 7.55 13.45 16.06
CA PRO A 326 7.85 13.37 14.63
C PRO A 326 9.07 14.21 14.27
N LEU A 327 9.92 13.71 13.37
CA LEU A 327 11.20 14.34 13.02
C LEU A 327 11.03 15.58 12.13
N MET A 328 9.88 15.72 11.47
CA MET A 328 9.61 16.78 10.51
C MET A 328 8.11 17.06 10.39
N THR A 329 7.76 18.10 9.64
CA THR A 329 6.37 18.39 9.31
C THR A 329 5.85 17.48 8.21
N TRP A 330 4.52 17.29 8.10
CA TRP A 330 3.92 16.42 7.09
C TRP A 330 4.29 16.83 5.65
N TYR A 331 4.41 18.13 5.37
CA TYR A 331 4.75 18.64 4.03
C TYR A 331 6.23 18.47 3.66
N GLN A 332 7.11 18.21 4.62
CA GLN A 332 8.47 17.72 4.39
C GLN A 332 8.48 16.19 4.24
N ALA A 333 7.68 15.53 5.05
CA ALA A 333 7.56 14.09 5.12
C ALA A 333 7.03 13.46 3.81
N ILE A 334 6.14 14.14 3.09
CA ILE A 334 5.66 13.62 1.81
C ILE A 334 6.77 13.45 0.76
N GLU A 335 7.90 14.15 0.89
CA GLU A 335 9.06 14.04 0.01
C GLU A 335 10.03 12.89 0.39
N GLN A 336 9.77 12.17 1.49
CA GLN A 336 10.63 11.08 1.92
C GLN A 336 10.62 9.91 0.93
N PRO A 337 11.76 9.19 0.79
CA PRO A 337 11.95 8.24 -0.30
C PRO A 337 11.06 6.99 -0.21
N GLY A 338 10.63 6.57 0.98
CA GLY A 338 9.81 5.37 1.14
C GLY A 338 8.53 5.44 0.33
N ALA A 339 7.81 6.57 0.40
CA ALA A 339 6.58 6.79 -0.36
C ALA A 339 6.77 6.57 -1.87
N SER A 340 7.81 7.20 -2.45
CA SER A 340 8.12 7.09 -3.88
C SER A 340 8.53 5.67 -4.29
N GLN A 341 9.07 4.88 -3.35
CA GLN A 341 9.53 3.52 -3.62
C GLN A 341 8.42 2.47 -3.58
N MET A 342 7.28 2.78 -2.96
CA MET A 342 6.13 1.87 -2.89
C MET A 342 5.58 1.53 -4.28
N GLN A 343 5.55 2.49 -5.20
CA GLN A 343 5.08 2.28 -6.58
C GLN A 343 5.86 1.19 -7.31
N HIS A 344 7.14 0.98 -6.99
CA HIS A 344 7.95 -0.03 -7.66
C HIS A 344 7.48 -1.45 -7.34
N GLY A 345 6.99 -1.70 -6.11
CA GLY A 345 6.35 -2.96 -5.77
C GLY A 345 5.05 -3.18 -6.53
N ARG A 346 4.21 -2.17 -6.63
CA ARG A 346 3.00 -2.19 -7.43
C ARG A 346 3.32 -2.50 -8.90
N TRP A 347 4.23 -1.77 -9.53
CA TRP A 347 4.60 -1.99 -10.94
C TRP A 347 5.20 -3.38 -11.19
N LEU A 348 6.00 -3.89 -10.23
CA LEU A 348 6.52 -5.25 -10.33
C LEU A 348 5.38 -6.27 -10.37
N MET A 349 4.40 -6.16 -9.49
CA MET A 349 3.25 -7.06 -9.47
C MET A 349 2.38 -6.90 -10.72
N GLU A 350 1.98 -5.69 -11.09
CA GLU A 350 1.14 -5.40 -12.25
C GLU A 350 1.80 -5.78 -13.60
N SER A 351 3.12 -5.90 -13.63
CA SER A 351 3.85 -6.39 -14.82
C SER A 351 3.57 -7.86 -15.15
N ARG A 352 2.88 -8.57 -14.27
CA ARG A 352 2.55 -10.01 -14.38
C ARG A 352 1.08 -10.22 -13.98
N PRO A 353 0.49 -11.37 -14.29
CA PRO A 353 -0.86 -11.69 -13.85
C PRO A 353 -0.87 -12.01 -12.34
N TYR A 354 -0.55 -11.01 -11.49
CA TYR A 354 -0.36 -11.18 -10.06
C TYR A 354 -1.56 -11.79 -9.33
N GLN A 355 -2.76 -11.66 -9.89
CA GLN A 355 -3.96 -12.28 -9.32
C GLN A 355 -3.95 -13.81 -9.37
N THR A 356 -3.00 -14.41 -10.09
CA THR A 356 -2.76 -15.85 -10.10
C THR A 356 -1.69 -16.28 -9.12
N PHE A 357 -1.06 -15.33 -8.41
CA PHE A 357 0.06 -15.62 -7.52
C PHE A 357 -0.39 -16.32 -6.25
N VAL A 358 0.43 -17.29 -5.86
CA VAL A 358 0.33 -18.03 -4.60
C VAL A 358 1.66 -17.94 -3.86
N PRO A 359 1.65 -17.75 -2.53
CA PRO A 359 2.85 -17.87 -1.71
C PRO A 359 3.45 -19.29 -1.83
N ASP A 360 4.73 -19.39 -2.16
CA ASP A 360 5.39 -20.70 -2.29
C ASP A 360 6.85 -20.66 -1.83
N GLN A 361 7.08 -20.89 -0.54
CA GLN A 361 8.42 -20.94 0.04
C GLN A 361 9.25 -22.15 -0.42
N SER A 362 8.63 -23.17 -1.02
CA SER A 362 9.36 -24.32 -1.60
C SER A 362 10.13 -23.98 -2.89
N LEU A 363 9.94 -22.76 -3.43
CA LEU A 363 10.78 -22.20 -4.49
C LEU A 363 12.21 -21.99 -4.05
N ILE A 364 12.44 -21.70 -2.77
CA ILE A 364 13.75 -21.30 -2.27
C ILE A 364 14.33 -22.32 -1.31
N GLN A 365 15.63 -22.54 -1.46
CA GLN A 365 16.45 -23.21 -0.48
C GLN A 365 17.46 -22.18 0.03
N PRO A 366 17.24 -21.60 1.21
CA PRO A 366 18.24 -20.74 1.83
C PRO A 366 19.51 -21.56 2.06
N GLU A 367 20.66 -20.98 1.77
CA GLU A 367 21.91 -21.62 2.20
C GLU A 367 21.83 -21.85 3.71
N LYS A 368 22.21 -23.05 4.16
CA LYS A 368 22.18 -23.43 5.57
C LYS A 368 23.01 -22.41 6.36
N VAL A 369 22.36 -21.45 6.93
CA VAL A 369 22.96 -20.58 7.95
C VAL A 369 22.98 -21.43 9.22
N THR A 370 24.10 -21.48 9.91
CA THR A 370 24.28 -22.24 11.14
C THR A 370 23.46 -21.79 12.33
N THR A 371 22.55 -20.81 12.16
CA THR A 371 21.63 -20.31 13.18
C THR A 371 20.27 -20.94 13.05
N SER A 372 19.69 -21.28 14.17
CA SER A 372 18.55 -22.15 14.37
C SER A 372 17.19 -21.71 13.82
N VAL A 373 17.08 -20.56 13.16
CA VAL A 373 15.82 -20.09 12.58
C VAL A 373 16.06 -19.53 11.17
N PRO A 374 15.92 -20.34 10.12
CA PRO A 374 15.98 -19.84 8.75
C PRO A 374 14.88 -18.80 8.52
N GLY A 375 15.25 -17.57 8.19
CA GLY A 375 14.31 -16.58 7.70
C GLY A 375 13.41 -15.94 8.74
N ALA A 376 13.82 -15.87 10.00
CA ALA A 376 13.12 -15.07 11.00
C ALA A 376 13.53 -13.59 10.93
N GLY A 377 12.57 -12.71 11.19
CA GLY A 377 12.80 -11.28 11.29
C GLY A 377 13.23 -10.63 9.98
N ARG A 378 14.04 -9.56 10.08
CA ARG A 378 14.46 -8.70 8.94
C ARG A 378 15.18 -9.42 7.78
N TYR A 379 15.52 -10.66 7.95
CA TYR A 379 16.23 -11.45 6.93
C TYR A 379 15.35 -12.50 6.24
N TYR A 380 14.05 -12.46 6.46
CA TYR A 380 13.11 -13.41 5.88
C TYR A 380 13.01 -13.25 4.36
N PHE A 381 13.35 -14.32 3.62
CA PHE A 381 13.10 -14.40 2.19
C PHE A 381 11.63 -14.76 1.95
N ALA A 382 10.92 -13.96 1.18
CA ALA A 382 9.56 -14.26 0.78
C ALA A 382 9.53 -14.68 -0.68
N ALA A 383 8.77 -15.73 -1.01
CA ALA A 383 8.67 -16.26 -2.35
C ALA A 383 7.21 -16.51 -2.75
N ALA A 384 6.88 -16.12 -3.97
CA ALA A 384 5.58 -16.37 -4.58
C ALA A 384 5.74 -16.71 -6.05
N ARG A 385 4.77 -17.45 -6.60
CA ARG A 385 4.73 -17.77 -8.03
C ARG A 385 3.31 -17.70 -8.57
N ALA A 386 3.18 -17.56 -9.89
CA ALA A 386 1.91 -17.82 -10.57
C ALA A 386 1.49 -19.29 -10.35
N GLY A 387 0.22 -19.53 -10.18
CA GLY A 387 -0.31 -20.87 -9.95
C GLY A 387 0.08 -21.88 -11.05
N ASP A 388 0.17 -21.42 -12.29
CA ASP A 388 0.60 -22.20 -13.45
C ASP A 388 2.13 -22.33 -13.63
N GLY A 389 2.91 -21.73 -12.73
CA GLY A 389 4.38 -21.73 -12.79
C GLY A 389 4.99 -20.83 -13.87
N SER A 390 4.21 -20.01 -14.56
CA SER A 390 4.68 -19.15 -15.68
C SER A 390 5.65 -18.06 -15.23
N CYS A 391 5.60 -17.65 -13.98
CA CYS A 391 6.53 -16.72 -13.36
C CYS A 391 6.65 -16.94 -11.86
N ALA A 392 7.77 -16.48 -11.28
CA ALA A 392 8.01 -16.55 -9.84
C ALA A 392 8.81 -15.32 -9.39
N MET A 393 8.68 -14.98 -8.11
CA MET A 393 9.34 -13.84 -7.49
C MET A 393 9.88 -14.23 -6.12
N VAL A 394 11.07 -13.72 -5.78
CA VAL A 394 11.69 -13.89 -4.47
C VAL A 394 12.19 -12.53 -3.98
N TYR A 395 11.78 -12.12 -2.81
CA TYR A 395 12.31 -10.96 -2.13
C TYR A 395 13.50 -11.33 -1.26
N VAL A 396 14.58 -10.58 -1.42
CA VAL A 396 15.87 -10.80 -0.77
C VAL A 396 16.21 -9.56 0.07
N PRO A 397 15.89 -9.54 1.36
CA PRO A 397 15.93 -8.31 2.17
C PRO A 397 17.34 -7.81 2.50
N ALA A 398 18.36 -8.64 2.39
CA ALA A 398 19.73 -8.31 2.83
C ALA A 398 20.83 -8.74 1.84
N GLY A 399 20.50 -8.93 0.57
CA GLY A 399 21.48 -9.26 -0.46
C GLY A 399 22.27 -10.54 -0.21
N ARG A 400 21.66 -11.56 0.38
CA ARG A 400 22.28 -12.87 0.60
C ARG A 400 22.03 -13.82 -0.55
N SER A 401 22.99 -14.71 -0.84
CA SER A 401 22.81 -15.77 -1.83
C SER A 401 21.73 -16.78 -1.41
N PHE A 402 21.05 -17.35 -2.38
CA PHE A 402 20.02 -18.35 -2.19
C PHE A 402 19.90 -19.26 -3.41
N ARG A 403 19.33 -20.44 -3.21
CA ARG A 403 19.05 -21.37 -4.30
C ARG A 403 17.57 -21.35 -4.64
N VAL A 404 17.28 -21.43 -5.94
CA VAL A 404 15.90 -21.53 -6.45
C VAL A 404 15.68 -22.90 -7.03
N ASN A 405 14.60 -23.54 -6.64
CA ASN A 405 14.11 -24.78 -7.24
C ASN A 405 13.40 -24.47 -8.56
N LEU A 406 14.07 -24.70 -9.67
CA LEU A 406 13.58 -24.38 -11.01
C LEU A 406 12.52 -25.37 -11.51
N ASP A 407 12.38 -26.56 -10.91
CA ASP A 407 11.33 -27.53 -11.23
C ASP A 407 9.89 -26.99 -10.98
N LYS A 408 9.80 -25.89 -10.23
CA LYS A 408 8.54 -25.17 -9.96
C LYS A 408 8.11 -24.23 -11.09
N ILE A 409 8.98 -24.02 -12.07
CA ILE A 409 8.76 -23.08 -13.19
C ILE A 409 8.43 -23.89 -14.43
N THR A 410 7.40 -23.49 -15.15
CA THR A 410 6.97 -24.16 -16.39
C THR A 410 7.77 -23.72 -17.60
N GLY A 411 7.83 -24.59 -18.63
CA GLY A 411 8.60 -24.38 -19.85
C GLY A 411 10.01 -24.96 -19.80
N ALA A 412 10.74 -25.00 -20.91
CA ALA A 412 12.07 -25.59 -20.99
C ALA A 412 13.18 -24.65 -20.46
N ASN A 413 12.98 -23.35 -20.64
CA ASN A 413 13.91 -22.32 -20.20
C ASN A 413 13.16 -21.12 -19.69
N ALA A 414 13.81 -20.32 -18.86
CA ALA A 414 13.25 -19.09 -18.38
C ALA A 414 14.32 -18.00 -18.14
N LYS A 415 13.92 -16.73 -18.20
CA LYS A 415 14.79 -15.58 -17.98
C LYS A 415 14.72 -15.12 -16.55
N ALA A 416 15.86 -14.97 -15.87
CA ALA A 416 15.97 -14.45 -14.52
C ALA A 416 16.46 -13.01 -14.52
N TRP A 417 15.93 -12.22 -13.58
CA TRP A 417 16.21 -10.80 -13.46
C TRP A 417 16.46 -10.42 -12.00
N TRP A 418 17.34 -9.45 -11.80
CA TRP A 418 17.39 -8.67 -10.58
C TRP A 418 16.56 -7.41 -10.74
N PHE A 419 15.69 -7.15 -9.77
CA PHE A 419 14.89 -5.93 -9.66
C PHE A 419 15.34 -5.13 -8.45
N ASN A 420 15.61 -3.84 -8.64
CA ASN A 420 15.99 -2.93 -7.57
C ASN A 420 14.75 -2.21 -7.01
N PRO A 421 14.32 -2.50 -5.79
CA PRO A 421 13.13 -1.91 -5.18
C PRO A 421 13.23 -0.39 -4.93
N ARG A 422 14.43 0.18 -4.98
CA ARG A 422 14.69 1.61 -4.71
C ARG A 422 14.44 2.51 -5.92
N ASP A 423 14.61 1.98 -7.12
CA ASP A 423 14.49 2.76 -8.37
C ASP A 423 13.68 2.06 -9.47
N GLY A 424 13.14 0.87 -9.19
CA GLY A 424 12.33 0.11 -10.13
C GLY A 424 13.07 -0.51 -11.32
N ARG A 425 14.41 -0.44 -11.36
CA ARG A 425 15.19 -0.98 -12.47
C ARG A 425 15.29 -2.49 -12.41
N ALA A 426 15.24 -3.14 -13.57
CA ALA A 426 15.46 -4.57 -13.70
C ALA A 426 16.68 -4.85 -14.60
N VAL A 427 17.55 -5.78 -14.15
CA VAL A 427 18.75 -6.21 -14.87
C VAL A 427 18.65 -7.70 -15.15
N LEU A 428 18.84 -8.08 -16.43
CA LEU A 428 18.83 -9.49 -16.82
C LEU A 428 20.04 -10.20 -16.23
N ILE A 429 19.79 -11.31 -15.49
CA ILE A 429 20.85 -12.20 -15.01
C ILE A 429 21.26 -13.16 -16.12
N GLY A 430 20.28 -13.74 -16.81
CA GLY A 430 20.49 -14.74 -17.84
C GLY A 430 19.26 -15.58 -18.14
N GLN A 431 19.47 -16.60 -18.96
CA GLN A 431 18.48 -17.63 -19.26
C GLN A 431 18.99 -18.97 -18.73
N PHE A 432 18.12 -19.74 -18.10
CA PHE A 432 18.43 -20.99 -17.41
C PHE A 432 17.43 -22.09 -17.80
N PRO A 433 17.83 -23.36 -17.85
CA PRO A 433 16.90 -24.47 -17.91
C PRO A 433 15.98 -24.46 -16.68
N THR A 434 14.71 -24.86 -16.87
CA THR A 434 13.72 -24.93 -15.76
C THR A 434 13.78 -26.26 -15.02
N THR A 435 14.97 -26.78 -14.77
CA THR A 435 15.19 -28.07 -14.09
C THR A 435 16.26 -27.93 -13.01
N GLY A 436 16.03 -28.63 -11.90
CA GLY A 436 16.97 -28.68 -10.78
C GLY A 436 17.05 -27.39 -9.97
N THR A 437 18.19 -27.15 -9.36
CA THR A 437 18.39 -26.04 -8.42
C THR A 437 19.50 -25.12 -8.90
N GLN A 438 19.25 -23.82 -8.96
CA GLN A 438 20.23 -22.79 -9.36
C GLN A 438 20.57 -21.85 -8.20
N LEU A 439 21.87 -21.58 -8.01
CA LEU A 439 22.36 -20.57 -7.07
C LEU A 439 22.26 -19.18 -7.69
N PHE A 440 21.70 -18.22 -6.95
CA PHE A 440 21.67 -16.80 -7.29
C PHE A 440 22.40 -15.97 -6.24
N ILE A 441 23.24 -15.05 -6.70
CA ILE A 441 24.03 -14.15 -5.86
C ILE A 441 23.56 -12.73 -6.17
N PRO A 442 22.98 -12.01 -5.18
CA PRO A 442 22.58 -10.61 -5.36
C PRO A 442 23.75 -9.72 -5.76
N PRO A 443 23.51 -8.68 -6.57
CA PRO A 443 24.59 -7.79 -7.07
C PRO A 443 25.23 -6.95 -5.96
N ALA A 444 24.55 -6.76 -4.83
CA ALA A 444 25.07 -6.00 -3.70
C ALA A 444 24.62 -6.66 -2.38
N PRO A 445 25.56 -7.03 -1.49
CA PRO A 445 25.25 -7.47 -0.14
C PRO A 445 25.06 -6.27 0.78
N GLY A 446 24.11 -6.35 1.73
CA GLY A 446 23.90 -5.33 2.76
C GLY A 446 22.44 -5.17 3.17
N GLU A 447 22.20 -4.64 4.37
CA GLU A 447 20.87 -4.58 4.98
C GLU A 447 19.92 -3.57 4.31
N ALA A 448 20.42 -2.47 3.78
CA ALA A 448 19.65 -1.48 3.05
C ALA A 448 19.64 -1.73 1.53
N LEU A 449 20.29 -2.82 1.08
CA LEU A 449 20.48 -3.18 -0.31
C LEU A 449 19.59 -4.37 -0.69
N ASP A 450 18.34 -4.31 -0.28
CA ASP A 450 17.31 -5.28 -0.64
C ASP A 450 17.10 -5.35 -2.16
N GLY A 451 16.68 -6.52 -2.64
CA GLY A 451 16.41 -6.79 -4.03
C GLY A 451 15.26 -7.76 -4.21
N CYS A 452 14.58 -7.68 -5.37
CA CYS A 452 13.70 -8.74 -5.80
C CYS A 452 14.34 -9.49 -6.96
N TRP A 453 14.36 -10.80 -6.87
CA TRP A 453 14.64 -11.68 -7.97
C TRP A 453 13.30 -12.10 -8.59
N PHE A 454 13.19 -12.03 -9.90
CA PHE A 454 12.02 -12.54 -10.58
C PHE A 454 12.38 -13.29 -11.86
N TRP A 455 11.47 -14.13 -12.26
CA TRP A 455 11.61 -15.05 -13.37
C TRP A 455 10.44 -14.99 -14.32
N THR A 456 10.68 -15.10 -15.63
CA THR A 456 9.62 -15.13 -16.63
C THR A 456 9.93 -16.10 -17.74
N MET A 457 8.90 -16.74 -18.29
CA MET A 457 9.04 -17.49 -19.53
C MET A 457 9.49 -16.58 -20.67
N PRO A 458 10.30 -17.08 -21.62
CA PRO A 458 10.63 -16.34 -22.83
C PRO A 458 9.40 -16.27 -23.75
N ARG A 459 8.41 -15.47 -23.42
CA ARG A 459 7.37 -15.07 -24.37
C ARG A 459 7.88 -13.80 -25.07
N ASN A 460 7.84 -13.80 -26.41
CA ASN A 460 7.98 -12.58 -27.20
C ASN A 460 6.91 -11.59 -26.71
N HIS A 461 7.29 -10.50 -26.03
CA HIS A 461 6.44 -9.39 -25.57
C HIS A 461 5.75 -9.49 -24.21
N SER A 462 6.41 -9.96 -23.15
CA SER A 462 5.98 -9.48 -21.81
C SER A 462 6.69 -8.15 -21.56
N PRO A 463 5.98 -7.03 -21.42
CA PRO A 463 6.62 -5.75 -21.14
C PRO A 463 7.34 -5.80 -19.79
N LEU A 464 8.48 -5.11 -19.70
CA LEU A 464 9.08 -4.76 -18.41
C LEU A 464 8.09 -3.87 -17.65
N PRO A 465 8.15 -3.83 -16.32
CA PRO A 465 7.31 -2.90 -15.54
C PRO A 465 7.36 -1.48 -16.11
N ALA A 466 6.23 -0.78 -16.14
CA ALA A 466 6.18 0.60 -16.61
C ALA A 466 7.21 1.44 -15.84
N GLY A 467 8.04 2.20 -16.57
CA GLY A 467 9.15 2.98 -16.00
C GLY A 467 10.50 2.26 -15.93
N VAL A 468 10.60 0.99 -16.31
CA VAL A 468 11.87 0.25 -16.33
C VAL A 468 12.62 0.52 -17.65
N ASN A 469 13.76 1.21 -17.57
CA ASN A 469 14.72 1.28 -18.67
C ASN A 469 15.58 0.01 -18.71
N SER A 470 15.46 -0.79 -19.77
CA SER A 470 16.33 -1.93 -20.01
C SER A 470 17.72 -1.45 -20.43
N GLN A 471 18.69 -1.52 -19.55
CA GLN A 471 20.10 -1.53 -19.96
C GLN A 471 20.56 -2.98 -20.10
N GLU A 472 20.78 -3.42 -21.32
CA GLU A 472 21.51 -4.67 -21.57
C GLU A 472 22.98 -4.47 -21.18
N VAL A 473 23.36 -4.97 -20.03
CA VAL A 473 24.77 -5.16 -19.71
C VAL A 473 25.20 -6.43 -20.42
N ARG A 474 25.83 -6.30 -21.57
CA ARG A 474 26.52 -7.44 -22.23
C ARG A 474 27.66 -7.89 -21.34
N VAL A 475 27.48 -9.01 -20.66
CA VAL A 475 28.59 -9.74 -20.03
C VAL A 475 29.36 -10.43 -21.17
N ALA A 476 30.49 -9.84 -21.55
CA ALA A 476 31.44 -10.50 -22.43
C ALA A 476 32.12 -11.65 -21.66
N GLY A 477 31.96 -12.86 -22.12
CA GLY A 477 32.74 -13.99 -21.57
C GLY A 477 32.06 -15.32 -21.76
N GLY A 478 32.35 -16.00 -22.89
CA GLY A 478 32.13 -17.45 -23.04
C GLY A 478 32.98 -18.21 -22.05
N LEU A 479 32.35 -18.97 -21.17
CA LEU A 479 33.04 -19.90 -20.27
C LEU A 479 33.21 -21.27 -20.94
N SER A 480 34.43 -21.52 -21.44
CA SER A 480 35.00 -22.86 -21.59
C SER A 480 35.28 -23.41 -20.20
N GLN A 481 34.84 -24.65 -19.94
CA GLN A 481 35.19 -25.38 -18.73
C GLN A 481 36.69 -25.52 -18.60
N ARG A 482 37.30 -24.91 -17.61
CA ARG A 482 38.52 -25.36 -16.96
C ARG A 482 38.50 -25.03 -15.46
N SER A 483 38.96 -26.03 -14.71
CA SER A 483 39.03 -26.14 -13.27
C SER A 483 39.76 -25.00 -12.55
N GLY A 484 39.19 -24.54 -11.43
CA GLY A 484 39.91 -24.10 -10.22
C GLY A 484 40.49 -22.69 -10.27
N ALA A 485 39.69 -21.66 -10.19
CA ALA A 485 40.01 -20.37 -9.57
C ALA A 485 38.69 -19.54 -9.43
N ALA A 486 38.52 -18.88 -8.30
CA ALA A 486 37.37 -18.00 -8.06
C ALA A 486 37.41 -16.83 -9.04
N PRO A 487 36.27 -16.42 -9.65
CA PRO A 487 36.26 -15.29 -10.57
C PRO A 487 36.45 -13.98 -9.78
N GLN A 488 37.51 -13.26 -10.16
CA GLN A 488 37.66 -11.84 -9.76
C GLN A 488 36.71 -11.01 -10.59
N TYR A 489 35.72 -10.41 -9.95
CA TYR A 489 34.84 -9.42 -10.56
C TYR A 489 35.52 -8.05 -10.55
N ILE A 490 35.74 -7.49 -11.73
CA ILE A 490 36.16 -6.09 -11.90
C ILE A 490 34.89 -5.22 -11.78
N PHE A 491 34.78 -4.48 -10.71
CA PHE A 491 33.74 -3.47 -10.52
C PHE A 491 34.13 -2.17 -11.23
N PRO A 492 33.21 -1.46 -11.92
CA PRO A 492 33.45 -0.09 -12.30
C PRO A 492 33.52 0.75 -11.01
N SER A 493 34.63 1.44 -10.82
CA SER A 493 34.84 2.38 -9.73
C SER A 493 33.86 3.54 -9.82
N TRP A 494 32.94 3.62 -8.91
CA TRP A 494 32.16 4.84 -8.65
C TRP A 494 32.94 5.67 -7.64
N CYS A 495 33.40 6.85 -8.09
CA CYS A 495 34.10 7.83 -7.28
C CYS A 495 33.25 8.28 -6.10
N PHE A 496 33.81 8.11 -4.90
CA PHE A 496 33.39 8.89 -3.74
C PHE A 496 33.97 10.33 -3.86
N PRO A 497 33.23 11.38 -3.63
CA PRO A 497 33.82 12.69 -3.43
C PRO A 497 34.55 12.69 -2.07
N SER A 498 35.83 13.00 -2.11
CA SER A 498 36.64 13.30 -0.93
C SER A 498 36.10 14.54 -0.24
N SER A 499 35.77 14.42 1.03
CA SER A 499 35.51 15.57 1.92
C SER A 499 36.81 16.26 2.29
N PRO A 500 36.78 17.60 2.50
CA PRO A 500 37.81 18.26 3.29
C PRO A 500 37.57 18.07 4.79
#